data_8fdef446b21642e9b0134e2e3edaaa73
#
_entry.id   8fdef446b21642e9b0134e2e3edaaa73
#
_cell.length_a   1.000
_cell.length_b   1.000
_cell.length_c   1.000
_cell.angle_alpha   90.00
_cell.angle_beta   90.00
_cell.angle_gamma   90.00
#
_symmetry.space_group_name_H-M   'P 1'
#
loop_
_entity.id
_entity.type
_entity.pdbx_description
1 polymer ?
#
loop_
_entity_poly.entity_id
_entity_poly.type
_entity_poly.pdbx_seq_one_letter_code
_entity_poly.pdbx_strand_id
1 'polypeptide(L)'
;MAHIHQNGYWIGVEIVRDHYYDSSLGVSLTQFFKNENVLNLADFGCGVGDYVKTLRENNINAVGFDGNPNTPELTNNLCGVFDLSLPKQFDEPFDWVMSLEVGEHLPQQFEDIFINNLHNNNKYGIILSWAVKGQGGSGHFNEQNTDYIKSKICELGYVNDIKSENKLRKDSSLGWFKNTIMVFRKSAL
;
A
#
# COMPACT_ATOMS: atom_id res chain seq x y z
N MET A 1 19.21 -10.89 -10.37
CA MET A 1 18.78 -10.32 -9.08
C MET A 1 18.10 -9.00 -9.39
N ALA A 2 16.93 -8.77 -8.80
CA ALA A 2 16.28 -7.48 -8.93
C ALA A 2 17.22 -6.38 -8.44
N HIS A 3 17.24 -5.27 -9.15
CA HIS A 3 18.02 -4.09 -8.77
C HIS A 3 17.12 -3.16 -7.97
N ILE A 4 17.60 -2.69 -6.81
CA ILE A 4 16.86 -1.76 -5.97
C ILE A 4 17.46 -0.36 -6.15
N HIS A 5 16.61 0.60 -6.50
CA HIS A 5 17.01 2.00 -6.62
C HIS A 5 17.34 2.58 -5.24
N GLN A 6 18.19 3.61 -5.19
CA GLN A 6 18.54 4.30 -3.95
C GLN A 6 17.33 4.90 -3.19
N ASN A 7 16.22 5.11 -3.86
CA ASN A 7 14.96 5.58 -3.28
C ASN A 7 14.06 4.44 -2.78
N GLY A 8 14.48 3.17 -2.91
CA GLY A 8 13.83 2.01 -2.34
C GLY A 8 12.95 1.21 -3.31
N TYR A 9 12.58 1.73 -4.47
CA TYR A 9 11.78 0.95 -5.42
C TYR A 9 12.64 -0.04 -6.22
N TRP A 10 11.98 -1.10 -6.64
CA TRP A 10 12.61 -2.17 -7.42
C TRP A 10 12.64 -1.81 -8.90
N ILE A 11 13.67 -2.24 -9.64
CA ILE A 11 13.82 -1.93 -11.06
C ILE A 11 13.88 -3.22 -11.88
N GLY A 12 13.21 -3.16 -13.03
CA GLY A 12 13.23 -4.21 -14.05
C GLY A 12 11.99 -5.09 -14.05
N VAL A 13 11.90 -5.98 -15.02
CA VAL A 13 10.76 -6.90 -15.20
C VAL A 13 10.93 -8.21 -14.42
N GLU A 14 12.11 -8.51 -13.94
CA GLU A 14 12.40 -9.75 -13.20
C GLU A 14 11.79 -9.76 -11.79
N ILE A 15 11.32 -8.61 -11.32
CA ILE A 15 10.71 -8.44 -9.98
C ILE A 15 9.45 -9.30 -9.77
N VAL A 16 8.81 -9.75 -10.84
CA VAL A 16 7.61 -10.63 -10.78
C VAL A 16 7.80 -11.82 -9.85
N ARG A 17 9.04 -12.30 -9.72
CA ARG A 17 9.35 -13.48 -8.87
C ARG A 17 9.43 -13.16 -7.38
N ASP A 18 9.58 -11.88 -7.05
CA ASP A 18 9.81 -11.38 -5.69
C ASP A 18 8.57 -10.68 -5.11
N HIS A 19 7.47 -10.61 -5.90
CA HIS A 19 6.18 -10.07 -5.46
C HIS A 19 5.22 -11.20 -5.12
N TYR A 20 4.69 -11.16 -3.91
CA TYR A 20 3.77 -12.17 -3.40
C TYR A 20 2.36 -11.61 -3.33
N TYR A 21 1.44 -12.29 -4.00
CA TYR A 21 0.03 -11.96 -3.95
C TYR A 21 -0.71 -12.88 -2.97
N ASP A 22 -1.44 -12.31 -2.03
CA ASP A 22 -2.34 -13.01 -1.13
C ASP A 22 -3.77 -12.96 -1.66
N SER A 23 -4.20 -14.02 -2.32
CA SER A 23 -5.54 -14.09 -2.92
C SER A 23 -6.66 -14.01 -1.88
N SER A 24 -6.44 -14.55 -0.69
CA SER A 24 -7.42 -14.48 0.42
C SER A 24 -7.57 -13.05 0.91
N LEU A 25 -6.45 -12.32 1.06
CA LEU A 25 -6.48 -10.90 1.38
C LEU A 25 -7.15 -10.10 0.25
N GLY A 26 -6.87 -10.42 -1.03
CA GLY A 26 -7.50 -9.77 -2.18
C GLY A 26 -9.03 -9.87 -2.16
N VAL A 27 -9.57 -11.03 -1.81
CA VAL A 27 -11.02 -11.22 -1.61
C VAL A 27 -11.54 -10.37 -0.44
N SER A 28 -10.83 -10.36 0.68
CA SER A 28 -11.23 -9.61 1.88
C SER A 28 -11.19 -8.10 1.66
N LEU A 29 -10.15 -7.59 0.98
CA LEU A 29 -10.04 -6.19 0.55
C LEU A 29 -11.19 -5.80 -0.39
N THR A 30 -11.50 -6.64 -1.36
CA THR A 30 -12.64 -6.43 -2.27
C THR A 30 -13.94 -6.27 -1.49
N GLN A 31 -14.19 -7.16 -0.52
CA GLN A 31 -15.40 -7.08 0.31
C GLN A 31 -15.40 -5.83 1.19
N PHE A 32 -14.25 -5.47 1.76
CA PHE A 32 -14.09 -4.24 2.54
C PHE A 32 -14.47 -3.01 1.70
N PHE A 33 -13.86 -2.81 0.54
CA PHE A 33 -14.11 -1.64 -0.31
C PHE A 33 -15.54 -1.60 -0.86
N LYS A 34 -16.16 -2.74 -1.15
CA LYS A 34 -17.58 -2.81 -1.51
C LYS A 34 -18.49 -2.36 -0.36
N ASN A 35 -18.20 -2.80 0.87
CA ASN A 35 -18.97 -2.41 2.05
C ASN A 35 -18.81 -0.91 2.38
N GLU A 36 -17.67 -0.32 2.07
CA GLU A 36 -17.40 1.12 2.20
C GLU A 36 -17.98 1.95 1.04
N ASN A 37 -18.60 1.32 0.03
CA ASN A 37 -19.09 1.98 -1.19
C ASN A 37 -18.03 2.82 -1.90
N VAL A 38 -16.79 2.31 -1.94
CA VAL A 38 -15.64 3.00 -2.54
C VAL A 38 -15.84 3.16 -4.04
N LEU A 39 -15.76 4.39 -4.53
CA LEU A 39 -15.90 4.71 -5.96
C LEU A 39 -14.56 4.67 -6.67
N ASN A 40 -13.48 5.12 -6.00
CA ASN A 40 -12.14 5.09 -6.55
C ASN A 40 -11.10 4.81 -5.46
N LEU A 41 -10.06 4.09 -5.82
CA LEU A 41 -9.00 3.62 -4.94
C LEU A 41 -7.64 3.73 -5.63
N ALA A 42 -6.62 4.14 -4.89
CA ALA A 42 -5.23 4.02 -5.34
C ALA A 42 -4.46 2.98 -4.51
N ASP A 43 -3.61 2.20 -5.19
CA ASP A 43 -2.61 1.31 -4.60
C ASP A 43 -1.22 1.91 -4.83
N PHE A 44 -0.59 2.40 -3.77
CA PHE A 44 0.73 3.03 -3.81
C PHE A 44 1.81 2.01 -3.45
N GLY A 45 2.68 1.71 -4.42
CA GLY A 45 3.62 0.59 -4.37
C GLY A 45 2.95 -0.70 -4.84
N CYS A 46 2.22 -0.62 -5.95
CA CYS A 46 1.39 -1.73 -6.45
C CYS A 46 2.19 -2.91 -7.02
N GLY A 47 3.51 -2.80 -7.15
CA GLY A 47 4.37 -3.82 -7.73
C GLY A 47 3.90 -4.25 -9.11
N VAL A 48 3.53 -5.51 -9.25
CA VAL A 48 3.05 -6.10 -10.52
C VAL A 48 1.53 -5.96 -10.71
N GLY A 49 0.83 -5.23 -9.82
CA GLY A 49 -0.57 -4.83 -9.99
C GLY A 49 -1.62 -5.89 -9.68
N ASP A 50 -1.29 -6.99 -9.01
CA ASP A 50 -2.22 -8.10 -8.77
C ASP A 50 -3.45 -7.68 -7.95
N TYR A 51 -3.27 -6.85 -6.90
CA TYR A 51 -4.39 -6.33 -6.12
C TYR A 51 -5.26 -5.37 -6.94
N VAL A 52 -4.64 -4.48 -7.72
CA VAL A 52 -5.36 -3.56 -8.62
C VAL A 52 -6.21 -4.35 -9.63
N LYS A 53 -5.63 -5.38 -10.24
CA LYS A 53 -6.33 -6.27 -11.17
C LYS A 53 -7.53 -6.93 -10.50
N THR A 54 -7.32 -7.56 -9.34
CA THR A 54 -8.39 -8.23 -8.58
C THR A 54 -9.54 -7.29 -8.24
N LEU A 55 -9.22 -6.07 -7.79
CA LEU A 55 -10.22 -5.07 -7.43
C LEU A 55 -11.03 -4.62 -8.66
N ARG A 56 -10.36 -4.39 -9.81
CA ARG A 56 -11.04 -4.01 -11.07
C ARG A 56 -11.93 -5.12 -11.62
N GLU A 57 -11.48 -6.37 -11.57
CA GLU A 57 -12.29 -7.53 -11.94
C GLU A 57 -13.57 -7.66 -11.08
N ASN A 58 -13.57 -7.04 -9.91
CA ASN A 58 -14.70 -6.98 -8.99
C ASN A 58 -15.46 -5.65 -9.01
N ASN A 59 -15.30 -4.85 -10.09
CA ASN A 59 -15.99 -3.57 -10.32
C ASN A 59 -15.64 -2.45 -9.32
N ILE A 60 -14.44 -2.47 -8.74
CA ILE A 60 -13.89 -1.36 -7.99
C ILE A 60 -12.94 -0.59 -8.91
N ASN A 61 -13.14 0.72 -9.06
CA ASN A 61 -12.27 1.55 -9.88
C ASN A 61 -10.93 1.79 -9.13
N ALA A 62 -10.02 0.82 -9.24
CA ALA A 62 -8.69 0.87 -8.65
C ALA A 62 -7.65 1.29 -9.69
N VAL A 63 -6.67 2.09 -9.29
CA VAL A 63 -5.47 2.43 -10.04
C VAL A 63 -4.25 2.11 -9.19
N GLY A 64 -3.14 1.72 -9.81
CA GLY A 64 -1.90 1.43 -9.10
C GLY A 64 -0.77 2.35 -9.53
N PHE A 65 0.16 2.56 -8.62
CA PHE A 65 1.39 3.31 -8.89
C PHE A 65 2.58 2.62 -8.21
N ASP A 66 3.70 2.54 -8.92
CA ASP A 66 4.96 2.01 -8.40
C ASP A 66 6.15 2.83 -8.91
N GLY A 67 7.25 2.83 -8.20
CA GLY A 67 8.47 3.52 -8.61
C GLY A 67 9.19 2.86 -9.79
N ASN A 68 8.90 1.60 -10.10
CA ASN A 68 9.53 0.87 -11.19
C ASN A 68 9.15 1.48 -12.56
N PRO A 69 10.13 1.93 -13.38
CA PRO A 69 9.85 2.44 -14.71
C PRO A 69 9.12 1.45 -15.63
N ASN A 70 9.24 0.14 -15.36
CA ASN A 70 8.58 -0.91 -16.11
C ASN A 70 7.14 -1.20 -15.64
N THR A 71 6.62 -0.50 -14.65
CA THR A 71 5.26 -0.73 -14.12
C THR A 71 4.18 -0.78 -15.21
N PRO A 72 4.14 0.13 -16.21
CA PRO A 72 3.16 0.02 -17.29
C PRO A 72 3.29 -1.28 -18.09
N GLU A 73 4.51 -1.72 -18.41
CA GLU A 73 4.76 -2.98 -19.12
C GLU A 73 4.34 -4.19 -18.29
N LEU A 74 4.74 -4.23 -17.00
CA LEU A 74 4.45 -5.33 -16.07
C LEU A 74 2.95 -5.52 -15.82
N THR A 75 2.19 -4.44 -15.90
CA THR A 75 0.77 -4.40 -15.55
C THR A 75 -0.15 -4.28 -16.77
N ASN A 76 0.36 -4.42 -17.99
CA ASN A 76 -0.38 -4.18 -19.24
C ASN A 76 -1.08 -2.80 -19.24
N ASN A 77 -0.37 -1.76 -18.83
CA ASN A 77 -0.83 -0.37 -18.69
C ASN A 77 -1.96 -0.17 -17.66
N LEU A 78 -2.15 -1.11 -16.74
CA LEU A 78 -3.13 -0.99 -15.66
C LEU A 78 -2.67 -0.01 -14.57
N CYS A 79 -1.37 0.08 -14.36
CA CYS A 79 -0.75 0.91 -13.32
C CYS A 79 0.27 1.88 -13.95
N GLY A 80 0.51 2.99 -13.24
CA GLY A 80 1.43 4.03 -13.66
C GLY A 80 2.72 4.07 -12.85
N VAL A 81 3.64 4.94 -13.27
CA VAL A 81 4.91 5.15 -12.56
C VAL A 81 4.75 6.32 -11.58
N PHE A 82 5.11 6.09 -10.31
CA PHE A 82 5.22 7.14 -9.31
C PHE A 82 6.28 6.76 -8.26
N ASP A 83 7.34 7.56 -8.17
CA ASP A 83 8.36 7.44 -7.12
C ASP A 83 7.83 8.01 -5.80
N LEU A 84 7.50 7.12 -4.86
CA LEU A 84 6.90 7.45 -3.57
C LEU A 84 7.83 8.21 -2.61
N SER A 85 9.12 8.32 -2.94
CA SER A 85 10.07 9.18 -2.23
C SER A 85 9.94 10.67 -2.59
N LEU A 86 9.12 10.99 -3.60
CA LEU A 86 8.86 12.35 -4.03
C LEU A 86 7.44 12.78 -3.61
N PRO A 87 7.24 14.04 -3.17
CA PRO A 87 5.92 14.51 -2.81
C PRO A 87 5.01 14.61 -4.04
N LYS A 88 3.78 14.14 -3.91
CA LYS A 88 2.76 14.25 -4.95
C LYS A 88 1.39 14.44 -4.35
N GLN A 89 0.63 15.32 -4.98
CA GLN A 89 -0.79 15.48 -4.76
C GLN A 89 -1.50 15.36 -6.12
N PHE A 90 -2.49 14.48 -6.18
CA PHE A 90 -3.38 14.37 -7.34
C PHE A 90 -4.45 15.46 -7.28
N ASP A 91 -4.92 15.91 -8.43
CA ASP A 91 -5.94 16.97 -8.51
C ASP A 91 -7.23 16.57 -7.77
N GLU A 92 -7.60 15.29 -7.88
CA GLU A 92 -8.71 14.71 -7.15
C GLU A 92 -8.18 13.56 -6.25
N PRO A 93 -8.34 13.65 -4.93
CA PRO A 93 -7.96 12.58 -4.03
C PRO A 93 -8.87 11.36 -4.20
N PHE A 94 -8.33 10.19 -3.98
CA PHE A 94 -9.04 8.92 -3.99
C PHE A 94 -9.93 8.78 -2.75
N ASP A 95 -10.96 7.96 -2.82
CA ASP A 95 -11.77 7.66 -1.65
C ASP A 95 -10.91 6.96 -0.58
N TRP A 96 -10.12 5.98 -1.00
CA TRP A 96 -9.15 5.28 -0.17
C TRP A 96 -7.79 5.17 -0.87
N VAL A 97 -6.74 5.10 -0.07
CA VAL A 97 -5.41 4.72 -0.53
C VAL A 97 -5.00 3.43 0.18
N MET A 98 -4.44 2.50 -0.57
CA MET A 98 -3.84 1.27 -0.06
C MET A 98 -2.33 1.31 -0.33
N SER A 99 -1.54 0.72 0.58
CA SER A 99 -0.11 0.49 0.36
C SER A 99 0.34 -0.69 1.22
N LEU A 100 0.80 -1.77 0.60
CA LEU A 100 1.06 -3.04 1.27
C LEU A 100 2.52 -3.46 1.12
N GLU A 101 3.26 -3.54 2.26
CA GLU A 101 4.69 -3.90 2.32
C GLU A 101 5.52 -3.00 1.38
N VAL A 102 5.49 -1.70 1.63
CA VAL A 102 6.16 -0.69 0.79
C VAL A 102 7.06 0.25 1.61
N GLY A 103 6.57 0.75 2.72
CA GLY A 103 7.26 1.79 3.49
C GLY A 103 8.62 1.35 4.02
N GLU A 104 8.78 0.06 4.31
CA GLU A 104 10.04 -0.55 4.75
C GLU A 104 11.14 -0.52 3.68
N HIS A 105 10.74 -0.44 2.40
CA HIS A 105 11.70 -0.35 1.29
C HIS A 105 12.22 1.08 1.07
N LEU A 106 11.46 2.10 1.48
CA LEU A 106 11.94 3.47 1.36
C LEU A 106 12.98 3.77 2.46
N PRO A 107 14.15 4.37 2.10
CA PRO A 107 15.07 4.91 3.11
C PRO A 107 14.36 5.84 4.10
N GLN A 108 14.71 5.78 5.37
CA GLN A 108 14.04 6.48 6.46
C GLN A 108 13.87 7.99 6.21
N GLN A 109 14.79 8.62 5.48
CA GLN A 109 14.69 10.04 5.12
C GLN A 109 13.47 10.38 4.27
N PHE A 110 12.84 9.41 3.60
CA PHE A 110 11.64 9.58 2.76
C PHE A 110 10.35 9.14 3.47
N GLU A 111 10.43 8.65 4.70
CA GLU A 111 9.27 8.13 5.45
C GLU A 111 8.15 9.15 5.56
N ASP A 112 8.46 10.39 5.96
CA ASP A 112 7.46 11.44 6.10
C ASP A 112 6.86 11.85 4.75
N ILE A 113 7.64 11.84 3.67
CA ILE A 113 7.15 12.11 2.31
C ILE A 113 6.15 11.03 1.91
N PHE A 114 6.51 9.77 2.11
CA PHE A 114 5.65 8.63 1.79
C PHE A 114 4.33 8.67 2.59
N ILE A 115 4.41 8.88 3.90
CA ILE A 115 3.22 9.01 4.76
C ILE A 115 2.33 10.18 4.33
N ASN A 116 2.94 11.33 3.99
CA ASN A 116 2.20 12.48 3.46
C ASN A 116 1.58 12.21 2.08
N ASN A 117 2.22 11.43 1.22
CA ASN A 117 1.62 10.99 -0.04
C ASN A 117 0.35 10.16 0.21
N LEU A 118 0.35 9.26 1.19
CA LEU A 118 -0.86 8.52 1.59
C LEU A 118 -1.93 9.47 2.11
N HIS A 119 -1.55 10.39 3.02
CA HIS A 119 -2.47 11.33 3.68
C HIS A 119 -3.14 12.31 2.72
N ASN A 120 -2.36 12.92 1.83
CA ASN A 120 -2.86 13.99 0.94
C ASN A 120 -3.74 13.48 -0.20
N ASN A 121 -3.66 12.18 -0.50
CA ASN A 121 -4.32 11.60 -1.66
C ASN A 121 -5.51 10.69 -1.31
N ASN A 122 -6.03 10.73 -0.06
CA ASN A 122 -7.25 10.01 0.31
C ASN A 122 -8.29 10.93 0.96
N LYS A 123 -9.57 10.57 0.80
CA LYS A 123 -10.72 11.26 1.41
C LYS A 123 -11.12 10.60 2.73
N TYR A 124 -11.18 9.26 2.78
CA TYR A 124 -11.83 8.54 3.88
C TYR A 124 -10.90 7.67 4.69
N GLY A 125 -9.83 7.12 4.08
CA GLY A 125 -8.95 6.27 4.85
C GLY A 125 -7.80 5.63 4.09
N ILE A 126 -6.97 4.93 4.88
CA ILE A 126 -5.76 4.26 4.42
C ILE A 126 -5.80 2.81 4.90
N ILE A 127 -5.47 1.87 3.99
CA ILE A 127 -5.06 0.52 4.36
C ILE A 127 -3.56 0.43 4.14
N LEU A 128 -2.82 0.11 5.18
CA LEU A 128 -1.37 0.11 5.19
C LEU A 128 -0.84 -1.20 5.79
N SER A 129 0.22 -1.77 5.21
CA SER A 129 1.09 -2.69 5.92
C SER A 129 2.53 -2.22 5.84
N TRP A 130 3.32 -2.59 6.83
CA TRP A 130 4.71 -2.18 6.97
C TRP A 130 5.48 -3.25 7.73
N ALA A 131 6.58 -3.74 7.19
CA ALA A 131 7.39 -4.76 7.83
C ALA A 131 7.86 -4.34 9.22
N VAL A 132 7.61 -5.20 10.21
CA VAL A 132 8.00 -4.93 11.60
C VAL A 132 9.50 -5.15 11.79
N LYS A 133 10.10 -4.45 12.75
CA LYS A 133 11.52 -4.61 13.08
C LYS A 133 11.90 -6.06 13.33
N GLY A 134 12.85 -6.56 12.56
CA GLY A 134 13.33 -7.94 12.59
C GLY A 134 12.55 -8.91 11.68
N GLN A 135 11.59 -8.44 10.89
CA GLN A 135 10.91 -9.27 9.90
C GLN A 135 11.88 -9.77 8.83
N GLY A 136 12.79 -8.90 8.40
CA GLY A 136 13.74 -9.19 7.35
C GLY A 136 13.11 -9.21 5.96
N GLY A 137 13.91 -9.01 4.96
CA GLY A 137 13.50 -9.00 3.56
C GLY A 137 14.52 -8.31 2.66
N SER A 138 14.46 -8.58 1.37
CA SER A 138 15.33 -7.91 0.41
C SER A 138 14.97 -6.44 0.29
N GLY A 139 15.92 -5.55 0.57
CA GLY A 139 15.69 -4.09 0.44
C GLY A 139 14.86 -3.49 1.57
N HIS A 140 14.76 -4.13 2.73
CA HIS A 140 14.19 -3.53 3.92
C HIS A 140 15.20 -2.57 4.56
N PHE A 141 15.02 -1.27 4.32
CA PHE A 141 15.86 -0.21 4.87
C PHE A 141 15.23 0.48 6.08
N ASN A 142 13.91 0.36 6.23
CA ASN A 142 13.14 1.10 7.22
C ASN A 142 12.01 0.25 7.85
N GLU A 143 12.38 -0.87 8.45
CA GLU A 143 11.42 -1.66 9.26
C GLU A 143 10.99 -0.87 10.50
N GLN A 144 9.68 -0.81 10.78
CA GLN A 144 9.13 -0.05 11.90
C GLN A 144 8.09 -0.86 12.68
N ASN A 145 8.08 -0.67 13.99
CA ASN A 145 7.04 -1.28 14.82
C ASN A 145 5.65 -0.72 14.48
N THR A 146 4.65 -1.58 14.49
CA THR A 146 3.26 -1.22 14.18
C THR A 146 2.77 -0.01 14.98
N ASP A 147 3.09 0.06 16.29
CA ASP A 147 2.65 1.17 17.15
C ASP A 147 3.27 2.51 16.73
N TYR A 148 4.51 2.50 16.26
CA TYR A 148 5.17 3.71 15.73
C TYR A 148 4.44 4.24 14.49
N ILE A 149 4.14 3.36 13.54
CA ILE A 149 3.41 3.75 12.33
C ILE A 149 1.99 4.21 12.67
N LYS A 150 1.31 3.51 13.59
CA LYS A 150 -0.03 3.91 14.07
C LYS A 150 -0.01 5.30 14.69
N SER A 151 0.99 5.61 15.53
CA SER A 151 1.13 6.95 16.12
C SER A 151 1.24 8.02 15.05
N LYS A 152 2.16 7.84 14.08
CA LYS A 152 2.36 8.79 12.98
C LYS A 152 1.10 9.04 12.15
N ILE A 153 0.38 7.98 11.79
CA ILE A 153 -0.86 8.13 11.01
C ILE A 153 -1.95 8.80 11.86
N CYS A 154 -2.10 8.42 13.13
CA CYS A 154 -3.10 9.03 14.01
C CYS A 154 -2.84 10.53 14.27
N GLU A 155 -1.58 10.96 14.34
CA GLU A 155 -1.20 12.38 14.47
C GLU A 155 -1.67 13.23 13.28
N LEU A 156 -1.90 12.62 12.12
CA LEU A 156 -2.48 13.26 10.93
C LEU A 156 -4.01 13.30 10.93
N GLY A 157 -4.66 12.95 12.04
CA GLY A 157 -6.11 13.02 12.19
C GLY A 157 -6.86 11.75 11.77
N TYR A 158 -6.22 10.59 11.89
CA TYR A 158 -6.87 9.30 11.64
C TYR A 158 -7.19 8.56 12.94
N VAL A 159 -8.19 7.69 12.86
CA VAL A 159 -8.52 6.70 13.88
C VAL A 159 -8.22 5.32 13.34
N ASN A 160 -7.54 4.50 14.12
CA ASN A 160 -7.28 3.11 13.76
C ASN A 160 -8.58 2.27 13.85
N ASP A 161 -9.01 1.70 12.73
CA ASP A 161 -10.15 0.78 12.68
C ASP A 161 -9.70 -0.64 13.01
N ILE A 162 -9.58 -0.92 14.30
CA ILE A 162 -9.12 -2.22 14.83
C ILE A 162 -10.03 -3.37 14.37
N LYS A 163 -11.33 -3.13 14.18
CA LYS A 163 -12.27 -4.17 13.76
C LYS A 163 -11.96 -4.64 12.33
N SER A 164 -11.81 -3.71 11.40
CA SER A 164 -11.47 -4.01 10.01
C SER A 164 -10.05 -4.55 9.90
N GLU A 165 -9.09 -3.98 10.64
CA GLU A 165 -7.72 -4.46 10.74
C GLU A 165 -7.69 -5.95 11.13
N ASN A 166 -8.34 -6.33 12.23
CA ASN A 166 -8.37 -7.71 12.71
C ASN A 166 -9.03 -8.66 11.70
N LYS A 167 -10.05 -8.20 10.98
CA LYS A 167 -10.70 -8.99 9.95
C LYS A 167 -9.73 -9.26 8.78
N LEU A 168 -9.08 -8.24 8.24
CA LEU A 168 -8.14 -8.38 7.13
C LEU A 168 -6.95 -9.26 7.52
N ARG A 169 -6.40 -9.09 8.72
CA ARG A 169 -5.34 -9.94 9.29
C ARG A 169 -5.76 -11.40 9.39
N LYS A 170 -6.96 -11.66 9.89
CA LYS A 170 -7.50 -13.03 10.04
C LYS A 170 -7.69 -13.70 8.68
N ASP A 171 -8.16 -12.96 7.70
CA ASP A 171 -8.47 -13.48 6.37
C ASP A 171 -7.21 -13.68 5.50
N SER A 172 -6.10 -13.03 5.85
CA SER A 172 -4.83 -13.16 5.13
C SER A 172 -4.25 -14.56 5.24
N SER A 173 -3.70 -15.07 4.15
CA SER A 173 -2.98 -16.35 4.10
C SER A 173 -1.48 -16.18 4.35
N LEU A 174 -0.88 -15.08 3.90
CA LEU A 174 0.53 -14.79 4.11
C LEU A 174 0.81 -14.34 5.54
N GLY A 175 1.83 -14.94 6.14
CA GLY A 175 2.11 -14.80 7.58
C GLY A 175 2.38 -13.38 8.05
N TRP A 176 3.08 -12.58 7.24
CA TRP A 176 3.40 -11.19 7.61
C TRP A 176 2.16 -10.31 7.67
N PHE A 177 1.22 -10.43 6.73
CA PHE A 177 -0.02 -9.64 6.74
C PHE A 177 -0.88 -9.86 7.98
N LYS A 178 -0.78 -11.04 8.62
CA LYS A 178 -1.48 -11.31 9.87
C LYS A 178 -1.04 -10.41 11.02
N ASN A 179 0.13 -9.78 10.89
CA ASN A 179 0.72 -8.93 11.93
C ASN A 179 0.88 -7.47 11.49
N THR A 180 0.98 -7.20 10.18
CA THR A 180 1.40 -5.91 9.66
C THR A 180 0.27 -5.03 9.12
N ILE A 181 -0.86 -5.61 8.67
CA ILE A 181 -1.98 -4.81 8.15
C ILE A 181 -2.54 -3.89 9.22
N MET A 182 -2.77 -2.65 8.84
CA MET A 182 -3.41 -1.59 9.62
C MET A 182 -4.51 -0.93 8.78
N VAL A 183 -5.59 -0.53 9.42
CA VAL A 183 -6.69 0.19 8.77
C VAL A 183 -6.94 1.49 9.51
N PHE A 184 -6.95 2.58 8.78
CA PHE A 184 -7.14 3.92 9.33
C PHE A 184 -8.29 4.62 8.64
N ARG A 185 -9.16 5.26 9.44
CA ARG A 185 -10.24 6.12 8.96
C ARG A 185 -9.91 7.56 9.26
N LYS A 186 -10.06 8.44 8.28
CA LYS A 186 -9.92 9.87 8.48
C LYS A 186 -11.02 10.33 9.42
N SER A 187 -10.66 11.04 10.49
CA SER A 187 -11.65 11.61 11.41
C SER A 187 -12.52 12.62 10.63
N ALA A 188 -13.83 12.59 10.83
CA ALA A 188 -14.68 13.66 10.35
C ALA A 188 -14.23 14.97 11.04
N LEU A 189 -13.94 16.01 10.25
CA LEU A 189 -13.67 17.35 10.74
C LEU A 189 -14.93 17.95 11.36
#